data_3069e9498ada28fe07496810992b28f4
#
_entry.id   3069e9498ada28fe07496810992b28f4
#
_cell.length_a   1.000
_cell.length_b   1.000
_cell.length_c   1.000
_cell.angle_alpha   90.00
_cell.angle_beta   90.00
_cell.angle_gamma   90.00
#
_symmetry.space_group_name_H-M   'P 1'
#
loop_
_entity.id
_entity.type
_entity.pdbx_description
1 polymer ?
#
loop_
_entity_poly.entity_id
_entity_poly.type
_entity_poly.pdbx_seq_one_letter_code
_entity_poly.pdbx_strand_id
1 'polypeptide(L)'
;MQLIRWVLLPSLTSALVVIGLVQACRWIAGVSPRLGLLVAAGLGVRVAAALGLFWISYLHLPILSSLQNGPGFWRMALDSQGYYRLAVYGAEQGLSTIPPGASSRTYVAALALWMSLTGTSVFSGVVLNLCCYVGTCALLIAVLRGLPARWFERTAMVSVAALSASPMLLFVSTQVLKDSFFLFFAVLLNAGVWLLAAPMAERASSAWKRMALGVPAVVAAIVVTAGVRGYYPAIAVVACGFLLISLILRSRRHYLVVALAAALSLVAGAGALRLGSEAGMAYFRVLTSIRTPADVMKTLRGARGAFIVAGGATNVADGLGDAGAIGAHRDTDSVAGVAEAMSIGVATMFVPLTLLQALSIVHVSGGGAMRALGDIDTVCFDIMMVATAVMTWRLRREVRGNAPYMVFSISLALMLTVLMAYIVTNVGTLVRLRLMLAVPFWTMTFAFARLPRLVGGDAIDQPNEVFDRRGATTAGSIGTKQV
;
A
#
# COMPACT_ATOMS: atom_id res chain seq x y z
N MET A 1 37.46 -12.34 -10.31
CA MET A 1 36.57 -11.22 -9.98
C MET A 1 35.18 -11.36 -10.66
N GLN A 2 35.12 -11.65 -11.98
CA GLN A 2 33.83 -11.81 -12.69
C GLN A 2 32.97 -12.94 -12.15
N LEU A 3 33.51 -14.13 -11.86
CA LEU A 3 32.76 -15.26 -11.28
C LEU A 3 32.07 -14.88 -9.95
N ILE A 4 32.80 -14.16 -9.09
CA ILE A 4 32.25 -13.70 -7.80
C ILE A 4 31.06 -12.76 -8.03
N ARG A 5 31.21 -11.78 -8.92
CA ARG A 5 30.17 -10.76 -9.18
C ARG A 5 28.93 -11.32 -9.89
N TRP A 6 29.11 -12.20 -10.86
CA TRP A 6 28.02 -12.63 -11.73
C TRP A 6 27.36 -13.96 -11.33
N VAL A 7 28.02 -14.76 -10.51
CA VAL A 7 27.49 -16.08 -10.09
C VAL A 7 27.36 -16.19 -8.58
N LEU A 8 28.47 -16.03 -7.85
CA LEU A 8 28.45 -16.31 -6.40
C LEU A 8 27.61 -15.30 -5.62
N LEU A 9 27.77 -14.01 -5.87
CA LEU A 9 27.01 -12.98 -5.14
C LEU A 9 25.52 -13.07 -5.41
N PRO A 10 25.01 -13.17 -6.66
CA PRO A 10 23.58 -13.34 -6.93
C PRO A 10 23.00 -14.62 -6.34
N SER A 11 23.76 -15.73 -6.38
CA SER A 11 23.29 -17.00 -5.80
C SER A 11 23.16 -16.92 -4.27
N LEU A 12 24.18 -16.36 -3.60
CA LEU A 12 24.17 -16.18 -2.15
C LEU A 12 23.05 -15.24 -1.71
N THR A 13 22.90 -14.09 -2.34
CA THR A 13 21.87 -13.12 -2.00
C THR A 13 20.47 -13.68 -2.27
N SER A 14 20.26 -14.41 -3.37
CA SER A 14 18.98 -15.08 -3.65
C SER A 14 18.66 -16.13 -2.59
N ALA A 15 19.64 -16.91 -2.14
CA ALA A 15 19.46 -17.85 -1.05
C ALA A 15 19.09 -17.15 0.27
N LEU A 16 19.77 -16.05 0.61
CA LEU A 16 19.44 -15.25 1.80
C LEU A 16 18.04 -14.66 1.74
N VAL A 17 17.59 -14.22 0.57
CA VAL A 17 16.22 -13.70 0.36
C VAL A 17 15.19 -14.82 0.59
N VAL A 18 15.42 -16.00 0.02
CA VAL A 18 14.52 -17.16 0.24
C VAL A 18 14.47 -17.53 1.73
N ILE A 19 15.63 -17.58 2.40
CA ILE A 19 15.69 -17.83 3.84
C ILE A 19 14.91 -16.75 4.60
N GLY A 20 15.08 -15.47 4.25
CA GLY A 20 14.36 -14.35 4.86
C GLY A 20 12.84 -14.47 4.69
N LEU A 21 12.36 -14.83 3.50
CA LEU A 21 10.94 -15.05 3.23
C LEU A 21 10.38 -16.23 4.05
N VAL A 22 11.13 -17.34 4.11
CA VAL A 22 10.76 -18.51 4.92
C VAL A 22 10.69 -18.15 6.40
N GLN A 23 11.67 -17.42 6.92
CA GLN A 23 11.67 -16.98 8.32
C GLN A 23 10.53 -16.00 8.63
N ALA A 24 10.22 -15.09 7.72
CA ALA A 24 9.05 -14.22 7.86
C ALA A 24 7.74 -15.02 7.91
N CYS A 25 7.56 -15.98 7.01
CA CYS A 25 6.40 -16.87 7.04
C CYS A 25 6.34 -17.72 8.33
N ARG A 26 7.48 -18.25 8.79
CA ARG A 26 7.57 -18.97 10.07
C ARG A 26 7.23 -18.10 11.26
N TRP A 27 7.73 -16.87 11.29
CA TRP A 27 7.38 -15.90 12.31
C TRP A 27 5.88 -15.62 12.33
N ILE A 28 5.25 -15.40 11.16
CA ILE A 28 3.80 -15.21 11.05
C ILE A 28 3.04 -16.45 11.53
N ALA A 29 3.49 -17.66 11.15
CA ALA A 29 2.88 -18.92 11.58
C ALA A 29 3.01 -19.14 13.11
N GLY A 30 4.12 -18.68 13.72
CA GLY A 30 4.31 -18.66 15.17
C GLY A 30 3.36 -17.68 15.88
N VAL A 31 2.88 -16.64 15.19
CA VAL A 31 1.85 -15.74 15.73
C VAL A 31 0.44 -16.34 15.63
N SER A 32 0.11 -16.89 14.47
CA SER A 32 -1.12 -17.66 14.20
C SER A 32 -0.90 -18.59 13.02
N PRO A 33 -1.09 -19.92 13.19
CA PRO A 33 -0.93 -20.89 12.11
C PRO A 33 -1.82 -20.58 10.89
N ARG A 34 -3.04 -20.06 11.11
CA ARG A 34 -3.98 -19.67 10.04
C ARG A 34 -3.46 -18.48 9.24
N LEU A 35 -2.90 -17.48 9.90
CA LEU A 35 -2.27 -16.33 9.22
C LEU A 35 -1.04 -16.79 8.44
N GLY A 36 -0.21 -17.66 9.03
CA GLY A 36 0.93 -18.24 8.34
C GLY A 36 0.54 -18.99 7.08
N LEU A 37 -0.49 -19.83 7.15
CA LEU A 37 -1.02 -20.56 5.99
C LEU A 37 -1.55 -19.58 4.91
N LEU A 38 -2.31 -18.57 5.30
CA LEU A 38 -2.88 -17.59 4.37
C LEU A 38 -1.78 -16.80 3.64
N VAL A 39 -0.76 -16.34 4.35
CA VAL A 39 0.37 -15.62 3.74
C VAL A 39 1.18 -16.55 2.84
N ALA A 40 1.47 -17.78 3.28
CA ALA A 40 2.20 -18.75 2.49
C ALA A 40 1.42 -19.16 1.23
N ALA A 41 0.11 -19.39 1.33
CA ALA A 41 -0.75 -19.66 0.18
C ALA A 41 -0.78 -18.48 -0.79
N GLY A 42 -0.96 -17.25 -0.27
CA GLY A 42 -0.92 -16.03 -1.09
C GLY A 42 0.43 -15.81 -1.77
N LEU A 43 1.54 -16.14 -1.12
CA LEU A 43 2.88 -16.12 -1.70
C LEU A 43 3.02 -17.21 -2.79
N GLY A 44 2.58 -18.42 -2.49
CA GLY A 44 2.62 -19.56 -3.44
C GLY A 44 1.85 -19.28 -4.72
N VAL A 45 0.64 -18.71 -4.61
CA VAL A 45 -0.17 -18.31 -5.78
C VAL A 45 0.56 -17.24 -6.60
N ARG A 46 1.20 -16.25 -5.95
CA ARG A 46 1.97 -15.22 -6.64
C ARG A 46 3.19 -15.78 -7.36
N VAL A 47 3.92 -16.67 -6.73
CA VAL A 47 5.07 -17.35 -7.34
C VAL A 47 4.60 -18.17 -8.56
N ALA A 48 3.55 -18.99 -8.41
CA ALA A 48 3.01 -19.79 -9.51
C ALA A 48 2.51 -18.91 -10.67
N ALA A 49 1.78 -17.84 -10.36
CA ALA A 49 1.31 -16.89 -11.37
C ALA A 49 2.46 -16.16 -12.07
N ALA A 50 3.48 -15.72 -11.31
CA ALA A 50 4.67 -15.07 -11.88
C ALA A 50 5.42 -15.99 -12.83
N LEU A 51 5.66 -17.24 -12.41
CA LEU A 51 6.31 -18.25 -13.25
C LEU A 51 5.48 -18.56 -14.50
N GLY A 52 4.16 -18.78 -14.33
CA GLY A 52 3.25 -19.06 -15.45
C GLY A 52 3.24 -17.90 -16.45
N LEU A 53 2.99 -16.69 -16.00
CA LEU A 53 2.97 -15.50 -16.87
C LEU A 53 4.31 -15.27 -17.56
N PHE A 54 5.42 -15.44 -16.84
CA PHE A 54 6.75 -15.30 -17.43
C PHE A 54 6.97 -16.31 -18.56
N TRP A 55 6.76 -17.59 -18.29
CA TRP A 55 7.04 -18.62 -19.30
C TRP A 55 6.09 -18.58 -20.49
N ILE A 56 4.80 -18.25 -20.28
CA ILE A 56 3.85 -18.04 -21.38
C ILE A 56 4.36 -16.94 -22.33
N SER A 57 4.79 -15.81 -21.78
CA SER A 57 5.28 -14.69 -22.59
C SER A 57 6.69 -14.91 -23.14
N TYR A 58 7.58 -15.58 -22.39
CA TYR A 58 8.95 -15.86 -22.79
C TYR A 58 9.02 -16.85 -23.96
N LEU A 59 8.19 -17.89 -23.90
CA LEU A 59 8.10 -18.92 -24.96
C LEU A 59 7.14 -18.54 -26.08
N HIS A 60 6.54 -17.36 -26.04
CA HIS A 60 5.54 -16.91 -27.00
C HIS A 60 4.40 -17.92 -27.22
N LEU A 61 3.94 -18.57 -26.13
CA LEU A 61 2.85 -19.52 -26.22
C LEU A 61 1.58 -18.84 -26.73
N PRO A 62 0.71 -19.54 -27.51
CA PRO A 62 -0.51 -18.96 -28.07
C PRO A 62 -1.61 -18.71 -27.04
N ILE A 63 -1.24 -18.46 -25.79
CA ILE A 63 -2.10 -18.15 -24.66
C ILE A 63 -2.07 -16.64 -24.44
N LEU A 64 -3.20 -15.96 -24.66
CA LEU A 64 -3.30 -14.49 -24.51
C LEU A 64 -2.23 -13.75 -25.34
N SER A 65 -1.92 -14.24 -26.54
CA SER A 65 -0.84 -13.74 -27.41
C SER A 65 -0.97 -12.23 -27.71
N SER A 66 -2.20 -11.72 -27.86
CA SER A 66 -2.49 -10.29 -28.05
C SER A 66 -2.09 -9.40 -26.87
N LEU A 67 -1.94 -9.97 -25.67
CA LEU A 67 -1.56 -9.26 -24.45
C LEU A 67 -0.07 -9.40 -24.11
N GLN A 68 0.70 -10.21 -24.84
CA GLN A 68 2.14 -10.35 -24.66
C GLN A 68 2.87 -9.12 -25.22
N ASN A 69 3.93 -8.65 -24.50
CA ASN A 69 4.74 -7.49 -24.87
C ASN A 69 6.24 -7.81 -24.86
N GLY A 70 6.61 -8.94 -25.44
CA GLY A 70 7.99 -9.43 -25.47
C GLY A 70 8.30 -10.40 -24.31
N PRO A 71 9.52 -10.95 -24.27
CA PRO A 71 9.89 -12.03 -23.36
C PRO A 71 9.72 -11.68 -21.89
N GLY A 72 8.76 -12.30 -21.22
CA GLY A 72 8.48 -12.10 -19.78
C GLY A 72 7.63 -10.85 -19.45
N PHE A 73 7.17 -10.09 -20.47
CA PHE A 73 6.40 -8.86 -20.26
C PHE A 73 5.00 -8.92 -20.88
N TRP A 74 4.09 -8.12 -20.32
CA TRP A 74 2.69 -8.09 -20.70
C TRP A 74 2.22 -6.66 -21.00
N ARG A 75 1.37 -6.49 -22.02
CA ARG A 75 0.83 -5.17 -22.44
C ARG A 75 0.06 -4.45 -21.34
N MET A 76 -0.61 -5.19 -20.46
CA MET A 76 -1.30 -4.61 -19.30
C MET A 76 -0.34 -4.07 -18.21
N ALA A 77 0.97 -4.28 -18.36
CA ALA A 77 2.02 -3.79 -17.46
C ALA A 77 3.13 -3.09 -18.26
N LEU A 78 2.79 -2.23 -19.20
CA LEU A 78 3.74 -1.55 -20.11
C LEU A 78 4.90 -0.89 -19.38
N ASP A 79 4.61 -0.25 -18.24
CA ASP A 79 5.63 0.39 -17.40
C ASP A 79 6.71 -0.59 -16.94
N SER A 80 6.39 -1.89 -16.80
CA SER A 80 7.30 -2.90 -16.22
C SER A 80 8.55 -3.10 -17.08
N GLN A 81 8.42 -3.07 -18.40
CA GLN A 81 9.55 -3.19 -19.32
C GLN A 81 10.47 -1.96 -19.24
N GLY A 82 9.86 -0.76 -19.13
CA GLY A 82 10.61 0.48 -18.95
C GLY A 82 11.40 0.50 -17.64
N TYR A 83 10.77 0.14 -16.53
CA TYR A 83 11.44 0.05 -15.23
C TYR A 83 12.56 -0.98 -15.23
N TYR A 84 12.30 -2.16 -15.83
CA TYR A 84 13.30 -3.23 -15.92
C TYR A 84 14.54 -2.77 -16.70
N ARG A 85 14.38 -2.20 -17.91
CA ARG A 85 15.49 -1.74 -18.75
C ARG A 85 16.35 -0.68 -18.05
N LEU A 86 15.69 0.32 -17.43
CA LEU A 86 16.38 1.36 -16.67
C LEU A 86 17.11 0.79 -15.45
N ALA A 87 16.51 -0.18 -14.77
CA ALA A 87 17.12 -0.81 -13.61
C ALA A 87 18.31 -1.69 -13.96
N VAL A 88 18.24 -2.47 -15.05
CA VAL A 88 19.38 -3.24 -15.58
C VAL A 88 20.53 -2.29 -15.92
N TYR A 89 20.24 -1.22 -16.66
CA TYR A 89 21.25 -0.22 -17.03
C TYR A 89 21.88 0.41 -15.78
N GLY A 90 21.07 0.79 -14.80
CA GLY A 90 21.56 1.32 -13.50
C GLY A 90 22.35 0.30 -12.68
N ALA A 91 22.01 -1.00 -12.73
CA ALA A 91 22.74 -2.06 -12.04
C ALA A 91 24.12 -2.34 -12.66
N GLU A 92 24.24 -2.23 -13.98
CA GLU A 92 25.48 -2.50 -14.73
C GLU A 92 26.41 -1.30 -14.77
N GLN A 93 25.87 -0.11 -15.00
CA GLN A 93 26.62 1.12 -15.25
C GLN A 93 26.70 2.07 -14.05
N GLY A 94 25.94 1.77 -12.98
CA GLY A 94 25.84 2.58 -11.77
C GLY A 94 24.56 3.43 -11.68
N LEU A 95 24.13 3.72 -10.45
CA LEU A 95 22.85 4.42 -10.19
C LEU A 95 22.80 5.86 -10.73
N SER A 96 23.95 6.48 -10.95
CA SER A 96 24.07 7.83 -11.54
C SER A 96 23.61 7.91 -12.99
N THR A 97 23.56 6.77 -13.69
CA THR A 97 23.11 6.70 -15.08
C THR A 97 21.60 6.72 -15.23
N ILE A 98 20.85 6.51 -14.14
CA ILE A 98 19.39 6.62 -14.15
C ILE A 98 19.01 8.09 -14.32
N PRO A 99 18.28 8.46 -15.40
CA PRO A 99 17.95 9.85 -15.69
C PRO A 99 17.25 10.53 -14.50
N PRO A 100 17.59 11.80 -14.18
CA PRO A 100 16.92 12.55 -13.11
C PRO A 100 15.40 12.65 -13.28
N GLY A 101 14.92 12.80 -14.52
CA GLY A 101 13.51 12.87 -14.89
C GLY A 101 12.82 11.52 -15.07
N ALA A 102 13.48 10.39 -14.79
CA ALA A 102 12.87 9.08 -14.93
C ALA A 102 11.64 8.93 -14.05
N SER A 103 10.53 8.48 -14.64
CA SER A 103 9.32 8.16 -13.88
C SER A 103 9.64 7.15 -12.79
N SER A 104 9.24 7.44 -11.55
CA SER A 104 9.44 6.55 -10.40
C SER A 104 10.91 6.22 -10.13
N ARG A 105 11.79 7.20 -10.27
CA ARG A 105 13.26 7.07 -10.15
C ARG A 105 13.68 6.31 -8.90
N THR A 106 13.04 6.55 -7.75
CA THR A 106 13.38 5.84 -6.49
C THR A 106 13.10 4.34 -6.59
N TYR A 107 11.99 3.94 -7.23
CA TYR A 107 11.72 2.52 -7.48
C TYR A 107 12.75 1.92 -8.42
N VAL A 108 13.06 2.60 -9.52
CA VAL A 108 14.07 2.15 -10.49
C VAL A 108 15.44 2.02 -9.83
N ALA A 109 15.85 2.97 -9.00
CA ALA A 109 17.10 2.93 -8.26
C ALA A 109 17.14 1.78 -7.23
N ALA A 110 16.05 1.57 -6.49
CA ALA A 110 15.93 0.45 -5.56
C ALA A 110 15.97 -0.89 -6.31
N LEU A 111 15.31 -0.99 -7.45
CA LEU A 111 15.32 -2.16 -8.31
C LEU A 111 16.71 -2.42 -8.90
N ALA A 112 17.41 -1.37 -9.35
CA ALA A 112 18.79 -1.48 -9.85
C ALA A 112 19.76 -1.96 -8.76
N LEU A 113 19.66 -1.39 -7.55
CA LEU A 113 20.43 -1.85 -6.40
C LEU A 113 20.12 -3.32 -6.06
N TRP A 114 18.85 -3.68 -6.06
CA TRP A 114 18.40 -5.05 -5.83
C TRP A 114 18.97 -5.99 -6.91
N MET A 115 18.89 -5.63 -8.19
CA MET A 115 19.41 -6.41 -9.31
C MET A 115 20.93 -6.52 -9.30
N SER A 116 21.64 -5.51 -8.81
CA SER A 116 23.10 -5.60 -8.65
C SER A 116 23.54 -6.68 -7.65
N LEU A 117 22.65 -7.02 -6.71
CA LEU A 117 22.88 -8.05 -5.69
C LEU A 117 22.32 -9.43 -6.08
N THR A 118 21.17 -9.48 -6.76
CA THR A 118 20.41 -10.72 -7.04
C THR A 118 20.48 -11.15 -8.51
N GLY A 119 21.14 -10.36 -9.35
CA GLY A 119 21.22 -10.57 -10.80
C GLY A 119 20.15 -9.83 -11.59
N THR A 120 20.46 -9.54 -12.85
CA THR A 120 19.65 -8.70 -13.76
C THR A 120 18.56 -9.50 -14.49
N SER A 121 17.86 -10.39 -13.80
CA SER A 121 16.73 -11.14 -14.38
C SER A 121 15.38 -10.45 -14.11
N VAL A 122 14.38 -10.70 -14.95
CA VAL A 122 13.01 -10.25 -14.70
C VAL A 122 12.50 -10.80 -13.37
N PHE A 123 12.84 -12.06 -13.05
CA PHE A 123 12.48 -12.67 -11.76
C PHE A 123 13.07 -11.95 -10.57
N SER A 124 14.25 -11.36 -10.67
CA SER A 124 14.83 -10.57 -9.61
C SER A 124 13.90 -9.41 -9.20
N GLY A 125 13.33 -8.69 -10.18
CA GLY A 125 12.35 -7.64 -9.91
C GLY A 125 11.03 -8.18 -9.32
N VAL A 126 10.57 -9.34 -9.77
CA VAL A 126 9.37 -9.99 -9.20
C VAL A 126 9.63 -10.40 -7.75
N VAL A 127 10.80 -10.96 -7.42
CA VAL A 127 11.18 -11.33 -6.04
C VAL A 127 11.16 -10.12 -5.11
N LEU A 128 11.61 -8.93 -5.55
CA LEU A 128 11.48 -7.70 -4.78
C LEU A 128 10.01 -7.41 -4.43
N ASN A 129 9.10 -7.56 -5.39
CA ASN A 129 7.67 -7.35 -5.15
C ASN A 129 7.07 -8.39 -4.19
N LEU A 130 7.53 -9.66 -4.26
CA LEU A 130 7.13 -10.71 -3.32
C LEU A 130 7.63 -10.42 -1.90
N CYS A 131 8.85 -9.91 -1.75
CA CYS A 131 9.38 -9.43 -0.46
C CYS A 131 8.52 -8.28 0.08
N CYS A 132 8.11 -7.33 -0.75
CA CYS A 132 7.20 -6.26 -0.37
C CYS A 132 5.84 -6.78 0.08
N TYR A 133 5.28 -7.79 -0.60
CA TYR A 133 4.03 -8.42 -0.20
C TYR A 133 4.13 -9.07 1.19
N VAL A 134 5.14 -9.93 1.42
CA VAL A 134 5.35 -10.59 2.72
C VAL A 134 5.65 -9.55 3.80
N GLY A 135 6.48 -8.54 3.50
CA GLY A 135 6.80 -7.44 4.39
C GLY A 135 5.55 -6.63 4.80
N THR A 136 4.65 -6.37 3.86
CA THR A 136 3.35 -5.70 4.13
C THR A 136 2.49 -6.54 5.07
N CYS A 137 2.36 -7.85 4.80
CA CYS A 137 1.63 -8.75 5.68
C CYS A 137 2.23 -8.80 7.09
N ALA A 138 3.57 -8.94 7.19
CA ALA A 138 4.27 -8.97 8.46
C ALA A 138 4.08 -7.68 9.25
N LEU A 139 4.16 -6.52 8.59
CA LEU A 139 3.99 -5.22 9.22
C LEU A 139 2.55 -5.02 9.74
N LEU A 140 1.54 -5.37 8.95
CA LEU A 140 0.13 -5.35 9.38
C LEU A 140 -0.08 -6.25 10.61
N ILE A 141 0.40 -7.48 10.57
CA ILE A 141 0.28 -8.43 11.68
C ILE A 141 1.01 -7.90 12.92
N ALA A 142 2.22 -7.36 12.77
CA ALA A 142 2.99 -6.80 13.89
C ALA A 142 2.24 -5.70 14.63
N VAL A 143 1.59 -4.78 13.91
CA VAL A 143 0.79 -3.71 14.53
C VAL A 143 -0.50 -4.26 15.12
N LEU A 144 -1.21 -5.12 14.37
CA LEU A 144 -2.50 -5.68 14.79
C LEU A 144 -2.39 -6.59 16.02
N ARG A 145 -1.21 -7.16 16.33
CA ARG A 145 -0.97 -7.88 17.59
C ARG A 145 -1.24 -7.04 18.84
N GLY A 146 -1.25 -5.71 18.72
CA GLY A 146 -1.68 -4.81 19.77
C GLY A 146 -3.19 -4.79 20.03
N LEU A 147 -4.02 -5.47 19.24
CA LEU A 147 -5.44 -5.62 19.48
C LEU A 147 -5.72 -6.65 20.60
N PRO A 148 -6.87 -6.56 21.30
CA PRO A 148 -7.31 -7.63 22.21
C PRO A 148 -7.37 -8.97 21.47
N ALA A 149 -6.96 -10.06 22.12
CA ALA A 149 -6.81 -11.39 21.50
C ALA A 149 -8.03 -11.85 20.69
N ARG A 150 -9.24 -11.60 21.18
CA ARG A 150 -10.51 -11.94 20.49
C ARG A 150 -10.70 -11.21 19.14
N TRP A 151 -10.05 -10.04 18.95
CA TRP A 151 -10.17 -9.23 17.74
C TRP A 151 -8.96 -9.39 16.82
N PHE A 152 -7.78 -9.68 17.38
CA PHE A 152 -6.53 -9.74 16.64
C PHE A 152 -6.62 -10.67 15.44
N GLU A 153 -6.91 -11.96 15.68
CA GLU A 153 -6.89 -12.96 14.61
C GLU A 153 -7.89 -12.64 13.50
N ARG A 154 -9.13 -12.24 13.88
CA ARG A 154 -10.17 -11.88 12.91
C ARG A 154 -9.77 -10.67 12.07
N THR A 155 -9.27 -9.61 12.70
CA THR A 155 -8.88 -8.39 12.00
C THR A 155 -7.68 -8.64 11.09
N ALA A 156 -6.68 -9.37 11.58
CA ALA A 156 -5.51 -9.71 10.80
C ALA A 156 -5.86 -10.63 9.61
N MET A 157 -6.74 -11.63 9.83
CA MET A 157 -7.23 -12.48 8.73
C MET A 157 -7.95 -11.68 7.65
N VAL A 158 -8.85 -10.76 8.00
CA VAL A 158 -9.51 -9.90 7.02
C VAL A 158 -8.49 -9.07 6.25
N SER A 159 -7.57 -8.38 6.95
CA SER A 159 -6.58 -7.52 6.30
C SER A 159 -5.62 -8.29 5.38
N VAL A 160 -5.15 -9.46 5.81
CA VAL A 160 -4.24 -10.30 5.02
C VAL A 160 -4.98 -11.00 3.87
N ALA A 161 -6.21 -11.48 4.09
CA ALA A 161 -7.03 -12.07 3.02
C ALA A 161 -7.28 -11.05 1.91
N ALA A 162 -7.54 -9.85 2.30
CA ALA A 162 -7.68 -8.69 1.44
C ALA A 162 -6.49 -8.49 0.49
N LEU A 163 -5.29 -8.44 1.08
CA LEU A 163 -4.04 -8.33 0.31
C LEU A 163 -3.79 -9.56 -0.56
N SER A 164 -4.17 -10.74 -0.08
CA SER A 164 -3.87 -12.00 -0.75
C SER A 164 -4.82 -12.29 -1.91
N ALA A 165 -6.11 -11.95 -1.74
CA ALA A 165 -7.18 -12.28 -2.69
C ALA A 165 -7.41 -11.22 -3.78
N SER A 166 -6.91 -9.98 -3.63
CA SER A 166 -7.07 -8.95 -4.67
C SER A 166 -6.40 -9.39 -5.98
N PRO A 167 -7.15 -9.54 -7.08
CA PRO A 167 -6.60 -9.91 -8.38
C PRO A 167 -5.62 -8.87 -8.91
N MET A 168 -5.89 -7.59 -8.66
CA MET A 168 -5.00 -6.51 -9.09
C MET A 168 -3.68 -6.55 -8.32
N LEU A 169 -3.70 -6.78 -6.98
CA LEU A 169 -2.47 -6.96 -6.21
C LEU A 169 -1.70 -8.21 -6.61
N LEU A 170 -2.41 -9.29 -6.92
CA LEU A 170 -1.79 -10.49 -7.48
C LEU A 170 -1.04 -10.12 -8.76
N PHE A 171 -1.71 -9.48 -9.71
CA PHE A 171 -1.14 -9.11 -10.99
C PHE A 171 0.06 -8.17 -10.84
N VAL A 172 -0.07 -7.06 -10.11
CA VAL A 172 1.05 -6.08 -9.97
C VAL A 172 2.24 -6.64 -9.21
N SER A 173 2.04 -7.64 -8.36
CA SER A 173 3.14 -8.30 -7.64
C SER A 173 3.89 -9.34 -8.49
N THR A 174 3.27 -9.83 -9.57
CA THR A 174 3.88 -10.81 -10.51
C THR A 174 4.61 -10.17 -11.68
N GLN A 175 4.57 -8.85 -11.78
CA GLN A 175 5.26 -8.05 -12.79
C GLN A 175 6.26 -7.11 -12.14
N VAL A 176 7.22 -6.57 -12.91
CA VAL A 176 8.20 -5.58 -12.43
C VAL A 176 7.53 -4.21 -12.32
N LEU A 177 6.55 -4.09 -11.42
CA LEU A 177 5.77 -2.88 -11.19
C LEU A 177 6.03 -2.31 -9.79
N LYS A 178 5.96 -0.99 -9.70
CA LYS A 178 6.24 -0.22 -8.47
C LYS A 178 5.17 -0.33 -7.39
N ASP A 179 4.01 -0.90 -7.70
CA ASP A 179 2.82 -0.82 -6.85
C ASP A 179 2.94 -1.61 -5.56
N SER A 180 3.52 -2.83 -5.60
CA SER A 180 3.78 -3.61 -4.37
C SER A 180 4.82 -2.94 -3.48
N PHE A 181 5.85 -2.34 -4.08
CA PHE A 181 6.88 -1.57 -3.39
C PHE A 181 6.27 -0.32 -2.74
N PHE A 182 5.46 0.43 -3.48
CA PHE A 182 4.72 1.58 -2.98
C PHE A 182 3.81 1.18 -1.80
N LEU A 183 3.05 0.09 -1.93
CA LEU A 183 2.13 -0.39 -0.91
C LEU A 183 2.83 -0.67 0.42
N PHE A 184 3.98 -1.35 0.36
CA PHE A 184 4.78 -1.62 1.56
C PHE A 184 5.16 -0.32 2.29
N PHE A 185 5.68 0.67 1.58
CA PHE A 185 6.07 1.95 2.19
C PHE A 185 4.87 2.80 2.63
N ALA A 186 3.73 2.69 1.95
CA ALA A 186 2.51 3.34 2.37
C ALA A 186 1.96 2.75 3.68
N VAL A 187 2.02 1.42 3.85
CA VAL A 187 1.67 0.77 5.13
C VAL A 187 2.71 1.09 6.21
N LEU A 188 3.99 1.17 5.87
CA LEU A 188 5.06 1.59 6.77
C LEU A 188 4.84 3.03 7.28
N LEU A 189 4.42 3.95 6.40
CA LEU A 189 4.03 5.30 6.79
C LEU A 189 2.92 5.29 7.83
N ASN A 190 1.85 4.54 7.57
CA ASN A 190 0.71 4.43 8.49
C ASN A 190 1.11 3.81 9.84
N ALA A 191 1.96 2.78 9.83
CA ALA A 191 2.49 2.18 11.04
C ALA A 191 3.39 3.15 11.83
N GLY A 192 4.25 3.91 11.14
CA GLY A 192 5.08 4.94 11.75
C GLY A 192 4.26 6.07 12.38
N VAL A 193 3.27 6.58 11.64
CA VAL A 193 2.32 7.59 12.17
C VAL A 193 1.55 7.06 13.37
N TRP A 194 1.07 5.80 13.32
CA TRP A 194 0.42 5.16 14.46
C TRP A 194 1.33 5.07 15.68
N LEU A 195 2.59 4.68 15.52
CA LEU A 195 3.58 4.66 16.61
C LEU A 195 3.75 6.04 17.25
N LEU A 196 3.78 7.10 16.47
CA LEU A 196 3.94 8.48 16.93
C LEU A 196 2.66 9.03 17.57
N ALA A 197 1.49 8.66 17.07
CA ALA A 197 0.20 9.15 17.55
C ALA A 197 -0.32 8.43 18.79
N ALA A 198 0.22 7.26 19.13
CA ALA A 198 -0.25 6.46 20.26
C ALA A 198 -0.12 7.23 21.61
N PRO A 199 -1.15 7.17 22.48
CA PRO A 199 -1.16 7.94 23.72
C PRO A 199 0.02 7.58 24.62
N MET A 200 0.65 8.60 25.21
CA MET A 200 1.74 8.43 26.18
C MET A 200 1.18 8.06 27.57
N ALA A 201 0.60 6.87 27.70
CA ALA A 201 0.21 6.36 29.02
C ALA A 201 1.38 5.76 29.81
N GLU A 202 2.58 5.73 29.25
CA GLU A 202 3.71 4.95 29.74
C GLU A 202 4.95 5.82 30.05
N ARG A 203 5.89 5.23 30.80
CA ARG A 203 7.15 5.85 31.26
C ARG A 203 7.96 6.46 30.10
N ALA A 204 8.69 7.54 30.36
CA ALA A 204 9.48 8.28 29.34
C ALA A 204 10.41 7.40 28.47
N SER A 205 10.91 6.27 29.03
CA SER A 205 11.74 5.32 28.29
C SER A 205 11.03 4.64 27.09
N SER A 206 9.71 4.44 27.17
CA SER A 206 8.95 3.85 26.07
C SER A 206 8.67 4.86 24.95
N ALA A 207 8.54 6.14 25.31
CA ALA A 207 8.34 7.21 24.34
C ALA A 207 9.53 7.36 23.38
N TRP A 208 10.76 7.30 23.92
CA TRP A 208 11.99 7.35 23.11
C TRP A 208 12.09 6.20 22.11
N LYS A 209 11.80 4.98 22.55
CA LYS A 209 11.82 3.80 21.65
C LYS A 209 10.82 3.93 20.49
N ARG A 210 9.65 4.48 20.76
CA ARG A 210 8.64 4.75 19.72
C ARG A 210 9.12 5.78 18.72
N MET A 211 9.72 6.87 19.21
CA MET A 211 10.29 7.89 18.33
C MET A 211 11.43 7.31 17.50
N ALA A 212 12.31 6.51 18.10
CA ALA A 212 13.42 5.85 17.43
C ALA A 212 12.98 4.89 16.31
N LEU A 213 11.77 4.32 16.39
CA LEU A 213 11.20 3.48 15.34
C LEU A 213 10.25 4.25 14.41
N GLY A 214 9.38 5.09 14.98
CA GLY A 214 8.33 5.77 14.22
C GLY A 214 8.89 6.86 13.29
N VAL A 215 9.85 7.66 13.78
CA VAL A 215 10.43 8.74 12.94
C VAL A 215 11.17 8.19 11.72
N PRO A 216 12.11 7.24 11.83
CA PRO A 216 12.76 6.66 10.67
C PRO A 216 11.78 5.96 9.72
N ALA A 217 10.75 5.28 10.25
CA ALA A 217 9.72 4.65 9.41
C ALA A 217 8.94 5.69 8.58
N VAL A 218 8.50 6.78 9.20
CA VAL A 218 7.81 7.87 8.50
C VAL A 218 8.73 8.55 7.49
N VAL A 219 9.96 8.88 7.88
CA VAL A 219 10.94 9.51 6.98
C VAL A 219 11.24 8.62 5.78
N ALA A 220 11.59 7.35 6.02
CA ALA A 220 11.87 6.41 4.95
C ALA A 220 10.68 6.24 4.00
N ALA A 221 9.46 6.12 4.56
CA ALA A 221 8.25 5.99 3.77
C ALA A 221 7.96 7.26 2.94
N ILE A 222 8.10 8.46 3.49
CA ILE A 222 7.93 9.72 2.76
C ILE A 222 8.96 9.84 1.64
N VAL A 223 10.24 9.60 1.95
CA VAL A 223 11.34 9.67 0.97
C VAL A 223 11.08 8.74 -0.20
N VAL A 224 10.78 7.48 0.10
CA VAL A 224 10.57 6.47 -0.93
C VAL A 224 9.30 6.75 -1.73
N THR A 225 8.18 7.04 -1.06
CA THR A 225 6.92 7.30 -1.77
C THR A 225 6.96 8.58 -2.59
N ALA A 226 7.75 9.60 -2.20
CA ALA A 226 7.95 10.82 -2.99
C ALA A 226 8.57 10.54 -4.36
N GLY A 227 9.56 9.65 -4.41
CA GLY A 227 10.20 9.30 -5.68
C GLY A 227 9.48 8.20 -6.48
N VAL A 228 8.39 7.62 -5.91
CA VAL A 228 7.55 6.62 -6.60
C VAL A 228 6.25 7.25 -7.09
N ARG A 229 5.59 8.05 -6.24
CA ARG A 229 4.31 8.73 -6.49
C ARG A 229 4.29 10.07 -5.74
N GLY A 230 4.87 11.10 -6.31
CA GLY A 230 5.15 12.39 -5.65
C GLY A 230 3.95 13.09 -4.99
N TYR A 231 2.73 12.85 -5.47
CA TYR A 231 1.52 13.42 -4.88
C TYR A 231 1.10 12.74 -3.55
N TYR A 232 1.43 11.46 -3.35
CA TYR A 232 1.02 10.74 -2.15
C TYR A 232 1.62 11.33 -0.85
N PRO A 233 2.95 11.59 -0.76
CA PRO A 233 3.50 12.21 0.44
C PRO A 233 2.99 13.62 0.68
N ALA A 234 2.66 14.39 -0.38
CA ALA A 234 2.06 15.71 -0.22
C ALA A 234 0.70 15.61 0.50
N ILE A 235 -0.14 14.68 0.09
CA ILE A 235 -1.43 14.40 0.74
C ILE A 235 -1.21 13.89 2.17
N ALA A 236 -0.24 12.98 2.37
CA ALA A 236 0.08 12.45 3.69
C ALA A 236 0.55 13.53 4.67
N VAL A 237 1.32 14.51 4.19
CA VAL A 237 1.74 15.67 4.99
C VAL A 237 0.54 16.52 5.42
N VAL A 238 -0.42 16.76 4.52
CA VAL A 238 -1.66 17.47 4.88
C VAL A 238 -2.47 16.67 5.90
N ALA A 239 -2.58 15.34 5.74
CA ALA A 239 -3.23 14.46 6.70
C ALA A 239 -2.52 14.46 8.08
N CYS A 240 -1.18 14.55 8.10
CA CYS A 240 -0.40 14.76 9.32
C CYS A 240 -0.69 16.13 9.98
N GLY A 241 -1.01 17.15 9.20
CA GLY A 241 -1.49 18.44 9.72
C GLY A 241 -2.80 18.27 10.51
N PHE A 242 -3.78 17.55 10.00
CA PHE A 242 -5.02 17.23 10.72
C PHE A 242 -4.77 16.38 11.97
N LEU A 243 -3.85 15.40 11.90
CA LEU A 243 -3.39 14.66 13.07
C LEU A 243 -2.85 15.62 14.15
N LEU A 244 -1.97 16.55 13.76
CA LEU A 244 -1.36 17.50 14.67
C LEU A 244 -2.40 18.40 15.33
N ILE A 245 -3.35 18.93 14.57
CA ILE A 245 -4.48 19.71 15.10
C ILE A 245 -5.27 18.90 16.11
N SER A 246 -5.60 17.65 15.77
CA SER A 246 -6.33 16.73 16.68
C SER A 246 -5.56 16.45 17.99
N LEU A 247 -4.23 16.33 17.92
CA LEU A 247 -3.38 16.15 19.10
C LEU A 247 -3.31 17.40 19.98
N ILE A 248 -3.19 18.58 19.37
CA ILE A 248 -3.19 19.88 20.10
C ILE A 248 -4.51 20.07 20.85
N LEU A 249 -5.65 19.79 20.19
CA LEU A 249 -6.97 19.92 20.80
C LEU A 249 -7.19 18.93 21.95
N ARG A 250 -6.55 17.75 21.91
CA ARG A 250 -6.73 16.71 22.91
C ARG A 250 -5.80 16.83 24.10
N SER A 251 -4.56 17.30 23.93
CA SER A 251 -3.55 17.37 25.00
C SER A 251 -2.40 18.31 24.65
N ARG A 252 -2.22 19.36 25.47
CA ARG A 252 -1.14 20.34 25.28
C ARG A 252 0.29 19.79 25.45
N ARG A 253 0.47 18.66 26.13
CA ARG A 253 1.81 18.11 26.43
C ARG A 253 2.42 17.26 25.33
N HIS A 254 1.61 16.70 24.42
CA HIS A 254 2.07 15.80 23.35
C HIS A 254 2.40 16.52 22.05
N TYR A 255 1.95 17.79 21.89
CA TYR A 255 2.13 18.51 20.62
C TYR A 255 3.59 18.77 20.27
N LEU A 256 4.47 18.98 21.25
CA LEU A 256 5.89 19.28 20.99
C LEU A 256 6.61 18.08 20.36
N VAL A 257 6.34 16.86 20.83
CA VAL A 257 6.97 15.65 20.30
C VAL A 257 6.47 15.34 18.90
N VAL A 258 5.17 15.49 18.69
CA VAL A 258 4.57 15.21 17.37
C VAL A 258 4.85 16.36 16.39
N ALA A 259 4.88 17.61 16.86
CA ALA A 259 5.31 18.74 16.04
C ALA A 259 6.76 18.60 15.62
N LEU A 260 7.64 18.14 16.51
CA LEU A 260 9.04 17.86 16.18
C LEU A 260 9.15 16.70 15.18
N ALA A 261 8.41 15.62 15.39
CA ALA A 261 8.37 14.49 14.47
C ALA A 261 7.76 14.87 13.11
N ALA A 262 6.68 15.67 13.09
CA ALA A 262 6.09 16.20 11.88
C ALA A 262 7.03 17.19 11.18
N ALA A 263 7.70 18.08 11.91
CA ALA A 263 8.68 19.00 11.37
C ALA A 263 9.90 18.26 10.79
N LEU A 264 10.42 17.26 11.49
CA LEU A 264 11.51 16.41 10.99
C LEU A 264 11.07 15.62 9.75
N SER A 265 9.83 15.13 9.71
CA SER A 265 9.27 14.45 8.56
C SER A 265 9.07 15.40 7.38
N LEU A 266 8.67 16.65 7.64
CA LEU A 266 8.55 17.72 6.63
C LEU A 266 9.93 18.13 6.10
N VAL A 267 10.91 18.34 6.98
CA VAL A 267 12.29 18.69 6.59
C VAL A 267 12.95 17.55 5.82
N ALA A 268 12.79 16.32 6.30
CA ALA A 268 13.29 15.14 5.59
C ALA A 268 12.56 14.92 4.27
N GLY A 269 11.25 15.13 4.22
CA GLY A 269 10.45 15.09 3.00
C GLY A 269 10.85 16.19 2.01
N ALA A 270 11.05 17.40 2.46
CA ALA A 270 11.56 18.51 1.62
C ALA A 270 13.00 18.25 1.15
N GLY A 271 13.86 17.69 2.00
CA GLY A 271 15.20 17.26 1.64
C GLY A 271 15.19 16.13 0.60
N ALA A 272 14.30 15.14 0.78
CA ALA A 272 14.11 14.05 -0.17
C ALA A 272 13.53 14.51 -1.51
N LEU A 273 12.61 15.47 -1.50
CA LEU A 273 12.09 16.11 -2.70
C LEU A 273 13.19 16.89 -3.43
N ARG A 274 14.11 17.54 -2.71
CA ARG A 274 15.30 18.18 -3.30
C ARG A 274 16.29 17.18 -3.89
N LEU A 275 16.49 16.04 -3.23
CA LEU A 275 17.45 15.02 -3.68
C LEU A 275 16.86 14.06 -4.72
N GLY A 276 15.54 13.97 -4.80
CA GLY A 276 14.88 12.81 -5.39
C GLY A 276 14.44 12.89 -6.83
N SER A 277 14.11 14.03 -7.40
CA SER A 277 13.83 14.17 -8.84
C SER A 277 13.31 15.57 -9.20
N GLU A 278 13.49 15.98 -10.46
CA GLU A 278 12.81 17.17 -11.04
C GLU A 278 11.29 17.05 -10.92
N ALA A 279 10.73 15.85 -11.01
CA ALA A 279 9.30 15.61 -10.82
C ALA A 279 8.83 15.95 -9.39
N GLY A 280 9.55 15.50 -8.35
CA GLY A 280 9.24 15.86 -6.95
C GLY A 280 9.36 17.35 -6.70
N MET A 281 10.37 17.99 -7.29
CA MET A 281 10.52 19.45 -7.25
C MET A 281 9.41 20.18 -8.03
N ALA A 282 8.92 19.62 -9.12
CA ALA A 282 7.78 20.18 -9.85
C ALA A 282 6.51 20.17 -8.98
N TYR A 283 6.20 19.06 -8.30
CA TYR A 283 5.07 19.00 -7.35
C TYR A 283 5.24 19.99 -6.18
N PHE A 284 6.44 20.11 -5.63
CA PHE A 284 6.70 21.07 -4.55
C PHE A 284 6.54 22.52 -5.04
N ARG A 285 7.07 22.85 -6.21
CA ARG A 285 6.86 24.18 -6.84
C ARG A 285 5.39 24.46 -7.10
N VAL A 286 4.65 23.46 -7.57
CA VAL A 286 3.20 23.57 -7.76
C VAL A 286 2.50 23.87 -6.43
N LEU A 287 2.81 23.11 -5.35
CA LEU A 287 2.23 23.37 -4.02
C LEU A 287 2.57 24.77 -3.49
N THR A 288 3.81 25.24 -3.69
CA THR A 288 4.25 26.56 -3.24
C THR A 288 3.75 27.71 -4.12
N SER A 289 3.35 27.43 -5.36
CA SER A 289 2.74 28.41 -6.27
C SER A 289 1.25 28.64 -6.02
N ILE A 290 0.59 27.75 -5.29
CA ILE A 290 -0.82 27.87 -4.94
C ILE A 290 -0.98 28.97 -3.89
N ARG A 291 -1.57 30.09 -4.30
CA ARG A 291 -1.89 31.21 -3.41
C ARG A 291 -3.39 31.46 -3.30
N THR A 292 -4.14 31.04 -4.30
CA THR A 292 -5.57 31.23 -4.40
C THR A 292 -6.31 29.94 -4.72
N PRO A 293 -7.61 29.82 -4.42
CA PRO A 293 -8.42 28.69 -4.86
C PRO A 293 -8.39 28.47 -6.38
N ALA A 294 -8.25 29.55 -7.16
CA ALA A 294 -8.13 29.49 -8.62
C ALA A 294 -6.84 28.77 -9.06
N ASP A 295 -5.72 28.98 -8.34
CA ASP A 295 -4.46 28.28 -8.61
C ASP A 295 -4.59 26.78 -8.34
N VAL A 296 -5.32 26.39 -7.29
CA VAL A 296 -5.63 24.96 -7.02
C VAL A 296 -6.35 24.35 -8.21
N MET A 297 -7.43 25.02 -8.68
CA MET A 297 -8.22 24.51 -9.80
C MET A 297 -7.41 24.43 -11.10
N LYS A 298 -6.60 25.45 -11.38
CA LYS A 298 -5.68 25.45 -12.54
C LYS A 298 -4.70 24.28 -12.49
N THR A 299 -4.13 24.02 -11.33
CA THR A 299 -3.20 22.90 -11.11
C THR A 299 -3.88 21.56 -11.28
N LEU A 300 -5.06 21.37 -10.70
CA LEU A 300 -5.83 20.13 -10.80
C LEU A 300 -6.27 19.87 -12.25
N ARG A 301 -6.67 20.91 -12.99
CA ARG A 301 -7.00 20.81 -14.43
C ARG A 301 -5.77 20.43 -15.26
N GLY A 302 -4.61 21.04 -14.98
CA GLY A 302 -3.35 20.66 -15.63
C GLY A 302 -2.97 19.21 -15.39
N ALA A 303 -3.09 18.73 -14.14
CA ALA A 303 -2.84 17.33 -13.81
C ALA A 303 -3.83 16.38 -14.50
N ARG A 304 -5.13 16.74 -14.53
CA ARG A 304 -6.16 15.96 -15.25
C ARG A 304 -5.85 15.91 -16.76
N GLY A 305 -5.48 17.04 -17.35
CA GLY A 305 -5.08 17.12 -18.76
C GLY A 305 -3.90 16.18 -19.09
N ALA A 306 -2.90 16.12 -18.22
CA ALA A 306 -1.77 15.21 -18.37
C ALA A 306 -2.19 13.73 -18.33
N PHE A 307 -3.16 13.37 -17.50
CA PHE A 307 -3.71 12.00 -17.47
C PHE A 307 -4.54 11.69 -18.71
N ILE A 308 -5.27 12.64 -19.26
CA ILE A 308 -6.02 12.47 -20.53
C ILE A 308 -5.02 12.18 -21.65
N VAL A 309 -3.97 12.99 -21.80
CA VAL A 309 -2.94 12.79 -22.83
C VAL A 309 -2.21 11.45 -22.66
N ALA A 310 -1.76 11.14 -21.45
CA ALA A 310 -1.09 9.87 -21.16
C ALA A 310 -2.02 8.67 -21.38
N GLY A 311 -3.30 8.78 -20.99
CA GLY A 311 -4.32 7.76 -21.19
C GLY A 311 -4.61 7.52 -22.68
N GLY A 312 -4.72 8.58 -23.47
CA GLY A 312 -4.90 8.49 -24.93
C GLY A 312 -3.73 7.77 -25.62
N ALA A 313 -2.49 8.13 -25.28
CA ALA A 313 -1.31 7.47 -25.83
C ALA A 313 -1.23 5.97 -25.47
N THR A 314 -1.59 5.61 -24.24
CA THR A 314 -1.60 4.22 -23.77
C THR A 314 -2.71 3.42 -24.45
N ASN A 315 -3.91 4.00 -24.58
CA ASN A 315 -5.05 3.33 -25.21
C ASN A 315 -4.81 3.05 -26.70
N VAL A 316 -4.15 3.96 -27.42
CA VAL A 316 -3.76 3.77 -28.82
C VAL A 316 -2.73 2.63 -28.94
N ALA A 317 -1.74 2.59 -28.05
CA ALA A 317 -0.72 1.53 -28.03
C ALA A 317 -1.32 0.14 -27.70
N ASP A 318 -2.36 0.10 -26.87
CA ASP A 318 -3.01 -1.15 -26.44
C ASP A 318 -4.13 -1.61 -27.39
N GLY A 319 -4.43 -0.85 -28.44
CA GLY A 319 -5.56 -1.12 -29.33
C GLY A 319 -6.94 -1.00 -28.65
N LEU A 320 -7.00 -0.34 -27.49
CA LEU A 320 -8.23 -0.15 -26.72
C LEU A 320 -9.08 1.04 -27.21
N GLY A 321 -8.61 1.79 -28.20
CA GLY A 321 -9.30 2.95 -28.74
C GLY A 321 -9.50 4.09 -27.72
N ASP A 322 -10.26 5.11 -28.06
CA ASP A 322 -10.56 6.29 -27.21
C ASP A 322 -11.38 5.98 -25.95
N ALA A 323 -11.65 4.74 -25.68
CA ALA A 323 -12.65 4.25 -24.75
C ALA A 323 -12.27 4.24 -23.27
N GLY A 324 -11.05 4.63 -22.95
CA GLY A 324 -10.57 4.57 -21.56
C GLY A 324 -10.70 5.87 -20.77
N ALA A 325 -11.18 6.94 -21.38
CA ALA A 325 -11.18 8.25 -20.74
C ALA A 325 -12.51 8.52 -20.00
N ILE A 326 -12.54 8.28 -18.69
CA ILE A 326 -13.69 8.59 -17.84
C ILE A 326 -13.89 10.10 -17.81
N GLY A 327 -15.02 10.56 -18.37
CA GLY A 327 -15.39 11.98 -18.31
C GLY A 327 -14.37 12.95 -18.92
N ALA A 328 -13.49 12.49 -19.83
CA ALA A 328 -12.48 13.33 -20.49
C ALA A 328 -13.10 14.49 -21.28
N HIS A 329 -14.29 14.25 -21.84
CA HIS A 329 -15.03 15.23 -22.65
C HIS A 329 -16.01 16.09 -21.81
N ARG A 330 -16.02 15.93 -20.48
CA ARG A 330 -16.90 16.73 -19.61
C ARG A 330 -16.29 18.13 -19.42
N ASP A 331 -17.17 19.12 -19.57
CA ASP A 331 -16.79 20.49 -19.26
C ASP A 331 -16.43 20.64 -17.77
N THR A 332 -15.15 20.84 -17.49
CA THR A 332 -14.65 21.09 -16.13
C THR A 332 -14.47 22.57 -15.82
N ASP A 333 -14.99 23.48 -16.66
CA ASP A 333 -14.94 24.91 -16.42
C ASP A 333 -16.06 25.37 -15.50
N SER A 334 -17.12 24.59 -15.39
CA SER A 334 -18.21 24.83 -14.45
C SER A 334 -18.08 23.98 -13.18
N VAL A 335 -18.61 24.49 -12.06
CA VAL A 335 -18.67 23.75 -10.79
C VAL A 335 -19.49 22.47 -10.93
N ALA A 336 -20.58 22.52 -11.70
CA ALA A 336 -21.41 21.36 -11.99
C ALA A 336 -20.64 20.29 -12.77
N GLY A 337 -19.89 20.66 -13.80
CA GLY A 337 -19.06 19.73 -14.56
C GLY A 337 -17.93 19.10 -13.74
N VAL A 338 -17.32 19.86 -12.82
CA VAL A 338 -16.36 19.31 -11.85
C VAL A 338 -17.01 18.29 -10.93
N ALA A 339 -18.18 18.61 -10.36
CA ALA A 339 -18.94 17.73 -9.49
C ALA A 339 -19.36 16.44 -10.20
N GLU A 340 -19.81 16.55 -11.46
CA GLU A 340 -20.16 15.38 -12.29
C GLU A 340 -18.93 14.51 -12.56
N ALA A 341 -17.80 15.09 -12.98
CA ALA A 341 -16.58 14.36 -13.24
C ALA A 341 -16.07 13.63 -11.99
N MET A 342 -16.13 14.28 -10.83
CA MET A 342 -15.79 13.66 -9.53
C MET A 342 -16.75 12.54 -9.17
N SER A 343 -18.05 12.72 -9.36
CA SER A 343 -19.06 11.69 -9.06
C SER A 343 -18.86 10.44 -9.91
N ILE A 344 -18.57 10.61 -11.20
CA ILE A 344 -18.24 9.49 -12.11
C ILE A 344 -16.93 8.82 -11.66
N GLY A 345 -15.90 9.60 -11.31
CA GLY A 345 -14.63 9.08 -10.80
C GLY A 345 -14.81 8.25 -9.52
N VAL A 346 -15.58 8.77 -8.55
CA VAL A 346 -15.93 8.03 -7.32
C VAL A 346 -16.72 6.77 -7.66
N ALA A 347 -17.75 6.87 -8.51
CA ALA A 347 -18.53 5.70 -8.91
C ALA A 347 -17.63 4.61 -9.54
N THR A 348 -16.69 4.99 -10.39
CA THR A 348 -15.76 4.05 -11.03
C THR A 348 -14.80 3.39 -10.03
N MET A 349 -14.55 4.01 -8.88
CA MET A 349 -13.73 3.39 -7.83
C MET A 349 -14.46 2.30 -7.05
N PHE A 350 -15.77 2.43 -6.85
CA PHE A 350 -16.55 1.61 -5.93
C PHE A 350 -17.67 0.80 -6.61
N VAL A 351 -17.89 0.98 -7.91
CA VAL A 351 -18.92 0.25 -8.65
C VAL A 351 -18.28 -0.53 -9.79
N PRO A 352 -18.62 -1.81 -9.98
CA PRO A 352 -18.14 -2.60 -11.11
C PRO A 352 -18.40 -1.89 -12.45
N LEU A 353 -17.38 -1.91 -13.33
CA LEU A 353 -17.43 -1.22 -14.62
C LEU A 353 -18.55 -1.75 -15.54
N THR A 354 -18.81 -3.04 -15.48
CA THR A 354 -19.94 -3.66 -16.22
C THR A 354 -21.28 -3.09 -15.80
N LEU A 355 -21.48 -2.81 -14.51
CA LEU A 355 -22.69 -2.18 -14.00
C LEU A 355 -22.80 -0.72 -14.43
N LEU A 356 -21.70 0.05 -14.32
CA LEU A 356 -21.67 1.45 -14.78
C LEU A 356 -21.92 1.57 -16.28
N GLN A 357 -21.44 0.61 -17.05
CA GLN A 357 -21.69 0.55 -18.49
C GLN A 357 -23.17 0.17 -18.79
N ALA A 358 -23.73 -0.78 -18.06
CA ALA A 358 -25.15 -1.14 -18.21
C ALA A 358 -26.08 0.04 -17.86
N LEU A 359 -25.65 0.91 -16.95
CA LEU A 359 -26.36 2.14 -16.59
C LEU A 359 -26.03 3.32 -17.53
N SER A 360 -25.25 3.11 -18.58
CA SER A 360 -24.80 4.14 -19.53
C SER A 360 -24.03 5.31 -18.90
N ILE A 361 -23.46 5.12 -17.70
CA ILE A 361 -22.70 6.14 -16.99
C ILE A 361 -21.29 6.27 -17.57
N VAL A 362 -20.70 5.13 -17.97
CA VAL A 362 -19.35 5.02 -18.52
C VAL A 362 -19.39 4.19 -19.80
N HIS A 363 -18.71 4.65 -20.83
CA HIS A 363 -18.50 3.88 -22.06
C HIS A 363 -17.07 3.33 -22.07
N VAL A 364 -16.94 2.00 -22.04
CA VAL A 364 -15.65 1.30 -22.13
C VAL A 364 -15.71 0.34 -23.32
N SER A 365 -14.94 0.59 -24.37
CA SER A 365 -14.81 -0.30 -25.51
C SER A 365 -13.64 -1.28 -25.31
N GLY A 366 -13.81 -2.54 -25.69
CA GLY A 366 -12.77 -3.56 -25.68
C GLY A 366 -12.46 -4.22 -24.34
N GLY A 367 -11.56 -5.19 -24.33
CA GLY A 367 -10.92 -5.74 -23.13
C GLY A 367 -11.83 -6.51 -22.15
N GLY A 368 -12.79 -7.32 -22.63
CA GLY A 368 -13.77 -8.02 -21.78
C GLY A 368 -13.16 -8.77 -20.59
N ALA A 369 -12.05 -9.49 -20.80
CA ALA A 369 -11.38 -10.23 -19.73
C ALA A 369 -10.76 -9.29 -18.68
N MET A 370 -10.13 -8.19 -19.10
CA MET A 370 -9.54 -7.20 -18.18
C MET A 370 -10.61 -6.44 -17.41
N ARG A 371 -11.75 -6.20 -18.04
CA ARG A 371 -12.91 -5.58 -17.39
C ARG A 371 -13.46 -6.50 -16.31
N ALA A 372 -13.68 -7.77 -16.63
CA ALA A 372 -14.13 -8.77 -15.65
C ALA A 372 -13.17 -8.89 -14.47
N LEU A 373 -11.85 -8.89 -14.71
CA LEU A 373 -10.84 -8.90 -13.66
C LEU A 373 -10.91 -7.63 -12.79
N GLY A 374 -11.10 -6.46 -13.40
CA GLY A 374 -11.28 -5.20 -12.71
C GLY A 374 -12.56 -5.16 -11.87
N ASP A 375 -13.65 -5.77 -12.35
CA ASP A 375 -14.91 -5.87 -11.63
C ASP A 375 -14.81 -6.80 -10.42
N ILE A 376 -14.16 -7.96 -10.58
CA ILE A 376 -13.87 -8.88 -9.46
C ILE A 376 -13.03 -8.15 -8.41
N ASP A 377 -11.98 -7.43 -8.83
CA ASP A 377 -11.15 -6.65 -7.91
C ASP A 377 -11.95 -5.55 -7.20
N THR A 378 -12.92 -4.89 -7.89
CA THR A 378 -13.81 -3.91 -7.30
C THR A 378 -14.65 -4.53 -6.19
N VAL A 379 -15.31 -5.65 -6.47
CA VAL A 379 -16.13 -6.36 -5.48
C VAL A 379 -15.28 -6.82 -4.29
N CYS A 380 -14.11 -7.39 -4.54
CA CYS A 380 -13.19 -7.78 -3.47
C CYS A 380 -12.79 -6.58 -2.60
N PHE A 381 -12.46 -5.46 -3.22
CA PHE A 381 -12.10 -4.22 -2.54
C PHE A 381 -13.22 -3.68 -1.67
N ASP A 382 -14.45 -3.64 -2.19
CA ASP A 382 -15.62 -3.14 -1.47
C ASP A 382 -15.98 -4.03 -0.29
N ILE A 383 -15.97 -5.36 -0.47
CA ILE A 383 -16.17 -6.31 0.64
C ILE A 383 -15.17 -6.03 1.75
N MET A 384 -13.91 -5.79 1.40
CA MET A 384 -12.86 -5.50 2.37
C MET A 384 -13.04 -4.19 3.07
N MET A 385 -13.44 -3.14 2.35
CA MET A 385 -13.74 -1.84 2.94
C MET A 385 -14.89 -1.94 3.93
N VAL A 386 -15.97 -2.62 3.54
CA VAL A 386 -17.12 -2.88 4.43
C VAL A 386 -16.69 -3.70 5.63
N ALA A 387 -15.95 -4.77 5.44
CA ALA A 387 -15.44 -5.59 6.54
C ALA A 387 -14.57 -4.78 7.51
N THR A 388 -13.65 -3.96 6.99
CA THR A 388 -12.79 -3.10 7.82
C THR A 388 -13.62 -2.03 8.54
N ALA A 389 -14.59 -1.42 7.89
CA ALA A 389 -15.51 -0.45 8.51
C ALA A 389 -16.32 -1.08 9.65
N VAL A 390 -16.87 -2.27 9.43
CA VAL A 390 -17.59 -3.04 10.46
C VAL A 390 -16.69 -3.39 11.64
N MET A 391 -15.45 -3.84 11.37
CA MET A 391 -14.46 -4.14 12.42
C MET A 391 -14.12 -2.89 13.22
N THR A 392 -13.85 -1.76 12.54
CA THR A 392 -13.56 -0.47 13.17
C THR A 392 -14.74 -0.02 14.05
N TRP A 393 -15.97 -0.17 13.56
CA TRP A 393 -17.16 0.16 14.33
C TRP A 393 -17.35 -0.71 15.57
N ARG A 394 -17.09 -2.02 15.47
CA ARG A 394 -17.13 -2.94 16.61
C ARG A 394 -16.04 -2.64 17.63
N LEU A 395 -14.82 -2.43 17.16
CA LEU A 395 -13.67 -2.07 18.02
C LEU A 395 -13.92 -0.77 18.78
N ARG A 396 -14.54 0.24 18.18
CA ARG A 396 -14.83 1.52 18.83
C ARG A 396 -15.74 1.39 20.06
N ARG A 397 -16.63 0.40 20.06
CA ARG A 397 -17.55 0.15 21.18
C ARG A 397 -16.90 -0.57 22.34
N GLU A 398 -15.87 -1.33 22.08
CA GLU A 398 -15.23 -2.22 23.04
C GLU A 398 -13.85 -1.75 23.51
N VAL A 399 -13.16 -1.00 22.66
CA VAL A 399 -11.78 -0.57 22.90
C VAL A 399 -11.67 0.94 22.73
N ARG A 400 -11.03 1.61 23.70
CA ARG A 400 -10.70 3.03 23.58
C ARG A 400 -9.67 3.22 22.47
N GLY A 401 -10.07 3.90 21.39
CA GLY A 401 -9.24 4.13 20.22
C GLY A 401 -8.34 5.36 20.35
N ASN A 402 -7.38 5.43 19.43
CA ASN A 402 -6.53 6.59 19.19
C ASN A 402 -7.23 7.52 18.18
N ALA A 403 -8.02 8.48 18.65
CA ALA A 403 -8.76 9.40 17.81
C ALA A 403 -7.86 10.24 16.86
N PRO A 404 -6.68 10.76 17.27
CA PRO A 404 -5.81 11.48 16.35
C PRO A 404 -5.36 10.64 15.15
N TYR A 405 -5.03 9.37 15.36
CA TYR A 405 -4.70 8.47 14.26
C TYR A 405 -5.91 8.19 13.35
N MET A 406 -7.12 8.08 13.92
CA MET A 406 -8.34 7.97 13.12
C MET A 406 -8.56 9.18 12.22
N VAL A 407 -8.35 10.39 12.74
CA VAL A 407 -8.43 11.64 11.97
C VAL A 407 -7.43 11.61 10.81
N PHE A 408 -6.19 11.20 11.06
CA PHE A 408 -5.18 11.04 10.00
C PHE A 408 -5.64 10.05 8.90
N SER A 409 -6.07 8.84 9.28
CA SER A 409 -6.46 7.81 8.31
C SER A 409 -7.69 8.22 7.48
N ILE A 410 -8.69 8.83 8.12
CA ILE A 410 -9.89 9.32 7.42
C ILE A 410 -9.53 10.46 6.48
N SER A 411 -8.75 11.44 6.94
CA SER A 411 -8.31 12.58 6.11
C SER A 411 -7.50 12.11 4.90
N LEU A 412 -6.58 11.16 5.12
CA LEU A 412 -5.78 10.57 4.04
C LEU A 412 -6.67 9.87 3.01
N ALA A 413 -7.63 9.03 3.47
CA ALA A 413 -8.56 8.34 2.61
C ALA A 413 -9.42 9.29 1.78
N LEU A 414 -10.03 10.30 2.43
CA LEU A 414 -10.89 11.27 1.76
C LEU A 414 -10.12 12.09 0.71
N MET A 415 -8.95 12.62 1.08
CA MET A 415 -8.15 13.42 0.15
C MET A 415 -7.67 12.59 -1.05
N LEU A 416 -7.25 11.33 -0.83
CA LEU A 416 -6.88 10.42 -1.91
C LEU A 416 -8.09 10.12 -2.81
N THR A 417 -9.26 9.85 -2.24
CA THR A 417 -10.50 9.60 -3.01
C THR A 417 -10.84 10.80 -3.89
N VAL A 418 -10.91 11.99 -3.32
CA VAL A 418 -11.24 13.23 -4.04
C VAL A 418 -10.24 13.51 -5.16
N LEU A 419 -8.95 13.43 -4.84
CA LEU A 419 -7.90 13.72 -5.81
C LEU A 419 -7.91 12.72 -6.98
N MET A 420 -8.01 11.42 -6.68
CA MET A 420 -8.01 10.39 -7.71
C MET A 420 -9.29 10.43 -8.56
N ALA A 421 -10.44 10.66 -7.95
CA ALA A 421 -11.71 10.77 -8.65
C ALA A 421 -11.70 11.91 -9.69
N TYR A 422 -11.01 13.00 -9.38
CA TYR A 422 -10.94 14.15 -10.30
C TYR A 422 -9.82 14.03 -11.33
N ILE A 423 -8.61 13.63 -10.90
CA ILE A 423 -7.41 13.68 -11.77
C ILE A 423 -7.34 12.47 -12.71
N VAL A 424 -7.67 11.27 -12.21
CA VAL A 424 -7.44 10.04 -12.94
C VAL A 424 -8.60 9.74 -13.89
N THR A 425 -8.38 9.95 -15.16
CA THR A 425 -9.39 9.76 -16.21
C THR A 425 -9.32 8.40 -16.90
N ASN A 426 -8.25 7.64 -16.70
CA ASN A 426 -8.06 6.31 -17.27
C ASN A 426 -8.54 5.22 -16.29
N VAL A 427 -9.49 4.38 -16.73
CA VAL A 427 -10.08 3.31 -15.91
C VAL A 427 -9.03 2.34 -15.39
N GLY A 428 -8.14 1.85 -16.22
CA GLY A 428 -7.10 0.89 -15.81
C GLY A 428 -6.16 1.47 -14.77
N THR A 429 -5.78 2.74 -14.94
CA THR A 429 -4.99 3.47 -13.96
C THR A 429 -5.77 3.68 -12.66
N LEU A 430 -7.06 4.01 -12.73
CA LEU A 430 -7.89 4.24 -11.55
C LEU A 430 -8.06 2.97 -10.72
N VAL A 431 -8.35 1.83 -11.35
CA VAL A 431 -8.43 0.52 -10.68
C VAL A 431 -7.11 0.17 -9.99
N ARG A 432 -5.97 0.42 -10.64
CA ARG A 432 -4.64 0.21 -10.05
C ARG A 432 -4.34 1.17 -8.90
N LEU A 433 -4.73 2.45 -9.02
CA LEU A 433 -4.53 3.47 -7.98
C LEU A 433 -5.44 3.28 -6.77
N ARG A 434 -6.56 2.58 -6.90
CA ARG A 434 -7.44 2.18 -5.80
C ARG A 434 -6.68 1.48 -4.66
N LEU A 435 -5.59 0.79 -4.96
CA LEU A 435 -4.72 0.19 -3.94
C LEU A 435 -4.18 1.21 -2.92
N MET A 436 -4.02 2.47 -3.33
CA MET A 436 -3.60 3.53 -2.40
C MET A 436 -4.71 3.90 -1.42
N LEU A 437 -5.97 3.85 -1.86
CA LEU A 437 -7.13 4.05 -0.99
C LEU A 437 -7.29 2.91 -0.01
N ALA A 438 -6.96 1.68 -0.41
CA ALA A 438 -7.03 0.51 0.45
C ALA A 438 -6.17 0.68 1.71
N VAL A 439 -5.00 1.32 1.60
CA VAL A 439 -4.06 1.46 2.72
C VAL A 439 -4.68 2.13 3.94
N PRO A 440 -5.21 3.37 3.87
CA PRO A 440 -5.79 4.00 5.04
C PRO A 440 -7.00 3.24 5.60
N PHE A 441 -7.78 2.55 4.76
CA PHE A 441 -8.87 1.70 5.24
C PHE A 441 -8.35 0.48 5.99
N TRP A 442 -7.38 -0.24 5.46
CA TRP A 442 -6.80 -1.42 6.13
C TRP A 442 -6.12 -1.07 7.43
N THR A 443 -5.45 0.08 7.48
CA THR A 443 -4.72 0.52 8.66
C THR A 443 -5.58 1.29 9.67
N MET A 444 -6.83 1.64 9.34
CA MET A 444 -7.74 2.32 10.25
C MET A 444 -7.92 1.56 11.58
N THR A 445 -7.91 0.23 11.53
CA THR A 445 -7.97 -0.63 12.72
C THR A 445 -6.77 -0.47 13.65
N PHE A 446 -5.64 0.09 13.19
CA PHE A 446 -4.48 0.42 14.03
C PHE A 446 -4.82 1.39 15.14
N ALA A 447 -5.85 2.25 14.95
CA ALA A 447 -6.32 3.17 15.97
C ALA A 447 -6.68 2.48 17.30
N PHE A 448 -7.00 1.20 17.26
CA PHE A 448 -7.43 0.41 18.42
C PHE A 448 -6.35 -0.53 18.94
N ALA A 449 -5.24 -0.67 18.22
CA ALA A 449 -4.11 -1.47 18.64
C ALA A 449 -3.34 -0.76 19.76
N ARG A 450 -3.09 -1.47 20.85
CA ARG A 450 -2.19 -1.03 21.91
C ARG A 450 -0.76 -1.30 21.46
N LEU A 451 0.16 -0.46 21.90
CA LEU A 451 1.57 -0.74 21.65
C LEU A 451 1.93 -2.07 22.31
N PRO A 452 2.45 -3.04 21.54
CA PRO A 452 3.02 -4.23 22.15
C PRO A 452 4.12 -3.76 23.11
N ARG A 453 4.26 -4.43 24.25
CA ARG A 453 5.37 -4.21 25.20
C ARG A 453 6.67 -4.62 24.48
N LEU A 454 7.17 -3.74 23.63
CA LEU A 454 8.25 -4.03 22.70
C LEU A 454 9.60 -4.25 23.35
N VAL A 455 9.77 -4.00 24.66
CA VAL A 455 11.06 -4.27 25.35
C VAL A 455 10.86 -4.15 26.88
N GLY A 456 10.68 -5.25 27.51
CA GLY A 456 10.79 -5.45 28.93
C GLY A 456 10.70 -6.95 29.17
N GLY A 457 11.72 -7.53 29.74
CA GLY A 457 11.97 -8.96 29.84
C GLY A 457 11.00 -9.83 30.65
N ASP A 458 9.70 -9.50 30.69
CA ASP A 458 8.70 -10.25 31.46
C ASP A 458 7.52 -10.70 30.60
N ALA A 459 7.81 -11.16 29.39
CA ALA A 459 6.77 -11.61 28.43
C ALA A 459 6.43 -13.12 28.56
N ILE A 460 6.82 -13.77 29.65
CA ILE A 460 6.61 -15.23 29.79
C ILE A 460 5.56 -15.60 30.84
N ASP A 461 5.07 -14.64 31.64
CA ASP A 461 4.01 -14.93 32.61
C ASP A 461 2.72 -14.15 32.31
N GLN A 462 1.98 -14.57 31.27
CA GLN A 462 0.53 -14.58 31.34
C GLN A 462 0.11 -16.04 31.51
N PRO A 463 -0.29 -16.46 32.71
CA PRO A 463 -0.90 -17.76 32.88
C PRO A 463 -2.18 -17.80 32.05
N ASN A 464 -2.40 -18.98 31.43
CA ASN A 464 -3.64 -19.37 30.76
C ASN A 464 -4.83 -19.41 31.76
N GLU A 465 -5.13 -18.32 32.44
CA GLU A 465 -6.21 -18.25 33.42
C GLU A 465 -7.63 -18.15 32.82
N VAL A 466 -7.79 -18.22 31.52
CA VAL A 466 -9.14 -18.11 30.90
C VAL A 466 -9.70 -19.46 30.50
N PHE A 467 -8.94 -20.58 30.58
CA PHE A 467 -9.46 -21.87 30.15
C PHE A 467 -9.98 -22.78 31.28
N ASP A 468 -9.82 -22.40 32.55
CA ASP A 468 -10.20 -23.28 33.69
C ASP A 468 -11.50 -22.94 34.42
N ARG A 469 -12.32 -22.00 33.89
CA ARG A 469 -13.62 -21.67 34.50
C ARG A 469 -14.81 -22.43 33.91
N ARG A 470 -14.64 -23.45 33.10
CA ARG A 470 -15.73 -24.32 32.62
C ARG A 470 -15.73 -25.74 33.15
N GLY A 471 -14.82 -26.08 34.08
CA GLY A 471 -14.69 -27.42 34.63
C GLY A 471 -15.13 -27.63 36.08
N ALA A 472 -15.54 -26.56 36.79
CA ALA A 472 -15.76 -26.66 38.25
C ALA A 472 -17.21 -26.30 38.66
N THR A 473 -18.19 -26.91 38.01
CA THR A 473 -19.56 -26.90 38.52
C THR A 473 -20.23 -28.23 38.15
N THR A 474 -19.90 -29.27 38.88
CA THR A 474 -20.75 -30.41 39.24
C THR A 474 -19.92 -31.47 40.02
N ALA A 475 -19.63 -31.23 41.27
CA ALA A 475 -19.38 -32.28 42.24
C ALA A 475 -20.38 -32.08 43.37
N GLY A 476 -21.47 -32.81 43.26
CA GLY A 476 -22.58 -32.78 44.22
C GLY A 476 -22.14 -33.23 45.62
N SER A 477 -22.50 -32.50 46.65
CA SER A 477 -22.43 -32.90 48.03
C SER A 477 -23.44 -34.03 48.29
N ILE A 478 -22.95 -35.23 48.43
CA ILE A 478 -23.75 -36.32 49.03
C ILE A 478 -23.59 -36.20 50.55
N GLY A 479 -24.65 -35.68 51.19
CA GLY A 479 -24.73 -35.63 52.64
C GLY A 479 -24.99 -37.05 53.23
N THR A 480 -24.10 -37.53 54.04
CA THR A 480 -24.32 -38.62 54.94
C THR A 480 -24.91 -38.14 56.26
N LYS A 481 -26.21 -38.48 56.47
CA LYS A 481 -26.80 -38.46 57.81
C LYS A 481 -26.31 -39.69 58.55
N GLN A 482 -25.67 -39.52 59.73
CA GLN A 482 -25.60 -40.54 60.76
C GLN A 482 -26.70 -40.28 61.79
N VAL A 483 -27.39 -41.39 62.17
CA VAL A 483 -28.25 -41.56 63.33
C VAL A 483 -27.39 -41.84 64.53
#